data_09ac2c48f3930335da9290e216a5c181
#
_entry.id   09ac2c48f3930335da9290e216a5c181
#
_cell.length_a   1.000
_cell.length_b   1.000
_cell.length_c   1.000
_cell.angle_alpha   90.00
_cell.angle_beta   90.00
_cell.angle_gamma   90.00
#
_symmetry.space_group_name_H-M   'P 1'
#
loop_
_entity.id
_entity.type
_entity.pdbx_description
1 polymer ?
#
loop_
_entity_poly.entity_id
_entity_poly.type
_entity_poly.pdbx_seq_one_letter_code
_entity_poly.pdbx_strand_id
1 'polypeptide(L)'
;MHSTLKSLYFIVVFFTLNSEIVAQQILLPSDNCKDHDSSDIVSFADSVLEGEVKKALSIPLQKPLTCNLAATLKQLDASGAGARRSVSGSPEWSDPDHLFHDLSGIQNLSSLTDLALRNRGLSDITPLAELTDLVNLNLHTNWISDISPLRNLTKLVRLRIAENPLTDIDALSELTELRVLRMHRHGDFIGGQNPRSHMGATGLLFTNAVTDIGPLAKLTKLVDLNIHTQDISDLTPLSGLTSLIELRLAANSFTDLAPLRGLASLQYLELTGNDITDIGPLSGLINLKQLDLRFNPELTNIQALLENPGVGAGDIVELRHTNVSCVDQARLQDKGVNVRTELFSSCATANRQR
;
A
#
# COMPACT_ATOMS: atom_id res chain seq x y z
N MET A 1 -37.73 -0.16 -32.97
CA MET A 1 -36.80 -0.34 -34.08
C MET A 1 -35.93 0.90 -34.20
N HIS A 2 -34.77 0.89 -33.53
CA HIS A 2 -33.70 1.85 -33.76
C HIS A 2 -32.41 1.05 -33.69
N SER A 3 -31.89 0.73 -34.88
CA SER A 3 -30.60 0.07 -35.03
C SER A 3 -29.54 1.18 -34.99
N THR A 4 -28.70 1.16 -33.95
CA THR A 4 -27.48 1.95 -33.92
C THR A 4 -26.42 1.26 -34.76
N LEU A 5 -26.13 1.79 -35.93
CA LEU A 5 -24.94 1.45 -36.72
C LEU A 5 -23.71 1.88 -35.89
N LYS A 6 -22.94 0.89 -35.42
CA LYS A 6 -21.55 1.13 -35.01
C LYS A 6 -20.72 1.38 -36.27
N SER A 7 -20.22 2.60 -36.42
CA SER A 7 -19.29 2.97 -37.51
C SER A 7 -17.97 2.23 -37.30
N LEU A 8 -17.70 1.23 -38.09
CA LEU A 8 -16.37 0.63 -38.20
C LEU A 8 -15.48 1.60 -38.99
N TYR A 9 -14.53 2.22 -38.35
CA TYR A 9 -13.43 2.89 -39.04
C TYR A 9 -12.32 1.85 -39.28
N PHE A 10 -12.24 1.35 -40.53
CA PHE A 10 -11.08 0.59 -40.99
C PHE A 10 -10.08 1.57 -41.59
N ILE A 11 -8.92 1.75 -40.98
CA ILE A 11 -7.77 2.36 -41.64
C ILE A 11 -6.85 1.20 -42.02
N VAL A 12 -6.78 0.89 -43.32
CA VAL A 12 -5.85 -0.08 -43.89
C VAL A 12 -4.60 0.66 -44.32
N VAL A 13 -3.48 0.45 -43.69
CA VAL A 13 -2.17 0.99 -44.07
C VAL A 13 -1.46 -0.06 -44.92
N PHE A 14 -1.22 0.24 -46.20
CA PHE A 14 -0.50 -0.65 -47.12
C PHE A 14 1.02 -0.36 -47.06
N PHE A 15 1.81 -1.34 -46.68
CA PHE A 15 3.25 -1.36 -46.97
C PHE A 15 3.55 -2.40 -48.03
N THR A 16 4.16 -1.97 -49.17
CA THR A 16 4.57 -2.85 -50.27
C THR A 16 6.00 -3.29 -50.07
N LEU A 17 6.24 -4.57 -49.76
CA LEU A 17 7.47 -5.33 -50.09
C LEU A 17 7.14 -6.84 -50.06
N ASN A 18 7.32 -7.48 -51.17
CA ASN A 18 7.18 -8.90 -51.54
C ASN A 18 7.06 -9.90 -50.35
N SER A 19 5.85 -10.24 -49.97
CA SER A 19 5.33 -11.44 -49.36
C SER A 19 4.02 -11.09 -48.66
N GLU A 20 2.98 -11.81 -48.83
CA GLU A 20 1.62 -11.74 -48.28
C GLU A 20 1.27 -10.46 -47.51
N ILE A 21 0.37 -9.64 -48.08
CA ILE A 21 -0.15 -8.43 -47.40
C ILE A 21 -0.99 -8.92 -46.23
N VAL A 22 -0.40 -9.08 -45.05
CA VAL A 22 -1.16 -9.18 -43.82
C VAL A 22 -1.65 -7.78 -43.47
N ALA A 23 -2.96 -7.55 -43.63
CA ALA A 23 -3.57 -6.31 -43.19
C ALA A 23 -3.48 -6.22 -41.67
N GLN A 24 -2.64 -5.33 -41.16
CA GLN A 24 -2.56 -5.04 -39.72
C GLN A 24 -3.86 -4.32 -39.30
N GLN A 25 -4.51 -4.86 -38.28
CA GLN A 25 -5.68 -4.23 -37.69
C GLN A 25 -5.22 -3.31 -36.55
N ILE A 26 -5.88 -2.17 -36.39
CA ILE A 26 -5.75 -1.35 -35.17
C ILE A 26 -6.84 -1.80 -34.21
N LEU A 27 -6.43 -2.32 -33.05
CA LEU A 27 -7.33 -2.79 -32.02
C LEU A 27 -7.97 -1.59 -31.32
N LEU A 28 -9.22 -1.77 -30.86
CA LEU A 28 -9.80 -0.82 -29.92
C LEU A 28 -9.06 -0.91 -28.57
N PRO A 29 -9.06 0.16 -27.74
CA PRO A 29 -8.43 0.10 -26.43
C PRO A 29 -8.98 -1.00 -25.51
N SER A 30 -10.24 -1.41 -25.72
CA SER A 30 -10.89 -2.52 -25.00
C SER A 30 -10.51 -3.92 -25.51
N ASP A 31 -9.91 -4.02 -26.68
CA ASP A 31 -9.59 -5.32 -27.29
C ASP A 31 -8.35 -5.93 -26.61
N ASN A 32 -8.23 -7.26 -26.71
CA ASN A 32 -7.14 -8.02 -26.11
C ASN A 32 -6.33 -8.72 -27.19
N CYS A 33 -5.02 -8.51 -27.19
CA CYS A 33 -4.09 -9.11 -28.13
C CYS A 33 -4.15 -10.64 -28.22
N LYS A 34 -4.59 -11.32 -27.15
CA LYS A 34 -4.77 -12.78 -27.16
C LYS A 34 -5.78 -13.28 -28.19
N ASP A 35 -6.71 -12.41 -28.63
CA ASP A 35 -7.78 -12.72 -29.56
C ASP A 35 -7.46 -12.23 -30.98
N HIS A 36 -6.25 -11.71 -31.23
CA HIS A 36 -5.82 -11.04 -32.45
C HIS A 36 -4.43 -11.51 -32.92
N ASP A 37 -4.03 -11.08 -34.13
CA ASP A 37 -2.71 -11.39 -34.64
C ASP A 37 -1.60 -10.62 -33.88
N SER A 38 -0.47 -11.27 -33.69
CA SER A 38 0.68 -10.66 -32.99
C SER A 38 1.23 -9.40 -33.67
N SER A 39 0.93 -9.19 -34.96
CA SER A 39 1.26 -8.02 -35.74
C SER A 39 0.24 -6.89 -35.61
N ASP A 40 -0.96 -7.13 -35.08
CA ASP A 40 -1.99 -6.10 -34.90
C ASP A 40 -1.52 -4.99 -33.98
N ILE A 41 -2.05 -3.78 -34.21
CA ILE A 41 -1.60 -2.57 -33.52
C ILE A 41 -2.45 -2.36 -32.27
N VAL A 42 -1.81 -2.34 -31.11
CA VAL A 42 -2.43 -1.99 -29.82
C VAL A 42 -2.70 -0.49 -29.78
N SER A 43 -3.89 -0.12 -29.36
CA SER A 43 -4.21 1.27 -28.99
C SER A 43 -4.51 1.38 -27.49
N PHE A 44 -4.32 2.59 -26.97
CA PHE A 44 -4.66 2.96 -25.61
C PHE A 44 -5.73 4.04 -25.62
N ALA A 45 -6.63 4.03 -24.66
CA ALA A 45 -7.60 5.09 -24.52
C ALA A 45 -6.93 6.42 -24.10
N ASP A 46 -5.84 6.30 -23.33
CA ASP A 46 -5.08 7.45 -22.84
C ASP A 46 -3.72 7.56 -23.54
N SER A 47 -3.49 8.71 -24.20
CA SER A 47 -2.26 8.95 -24.96
C SER A 47 -1.03 9.15 -24.11
N VAL A 48 -1.19 9.59 -22.85
CA VAL A 48 -0.08 9.74 -21.90
C VAL A 48 0.39 8.36 -21.48
N LEU A 49 -0.54 7.44 -21.17
CA LEU A 49 -0.22 6.05 -20.88
C LEU A 49 0.50 5.38 -22.05
N GLU A 50 0.00 5.55 -23.27
CA GLU A 50 0.66 5.04 -24.48
C GLU A 50 2.09 5.57 -24.62
N GLY A 51 2.28 6.86 -24.36
CA GLY A 51 3.59 7.51 -24.37
C GLY A 51 4.57 6.89 -23.37
N GLU A 52 4.12 6.64 -22.13
CA GLU A 52 4.97 5.99 -21.11
C GLU A 52 5.32 4.54 -21.48
N VAL A 53 4.38 3.80 -22.08
CA VAL A 53 4.63 2.43 -22.57
C VAL A 53 5.67 2.45 -23.70
N LYS A 54 5.53 3.33 -24.68
CA LYS A 54 6.49 3.47 -25.79
C LYS A 54 7.87 3.89 -25.31
N LYS A 55 7.93 4.79 -24.35
CA LYS A 55 9.17 5.20 -23.69
C LYS A 55 9.84 4.03 -22.95
N ALA A 56 9.08 3.22 -22.21
CA ALA A 56 9.58 2.04 -21.52
C ALA A 56 10.15 1.00 -22.49
N LEU A 57 9.52 0.87 -23.68
CA LEU A 57 10.00 0.01 -24.77
C LEU A 57 11.12 0.64 -25.61
N SER A 58 11.52 1.88 -25.32
CA SER A 58 12.53 2.65 -26.09
C SER A 58 12.17 2.77 -27.59
N ILE A 59 10.89 2.95 -27.90
CA ILE A 59 10.41 3.14 -29.29
C ILE A 59 9.90 4.57 -29.52
N PRO A 60 10.08 5.13 -30.74
CA PRO A 60 9.55 6.44 -31.06
C PRO A 60 8.03 6.52 -30.92
N LEU A 61 7.50 7.67 -30.48
CA LEU A 61 6.06 7.88 -30.28
C LEU A 61 5.24 7.61 -31.55
N GLN A 62 5.78 7.90 -32.73
CA GLN A 62 5.11 7.71 -34.01
C GLN A 62 5.11 6.25 -34.49
N LYS A 63 5.94 5.39 -33.86
CA LYS A 63 5.99 3.98 -34.24
C LYS A 63 4.77 3.25 -33.68
N PRO A 64 4.03 2.47 -34.47
CA PRO A 64 2.96 1.63 -33.96
C PRO A 64 3.45 0.64 -32.92
N LEU A 65 2.66 0.42 -31.89
CA LEU A 65 2.89 -0.62 -30.89
C LEU A 65 2.10 -1.86 -31.30
N THR A 66 2.78 -2.93 -31.68
CA THR A 66 2.12 -4.20 -32.03
C THR A 66 1.89 -5.07 -30.81
N CYS A 67 0.95 -6.01 -30.89
CA CYS A 67 0.67 -7.00 -29.83
C CYS A 67 1.94 -7.76 -29.41
N ASN A 68 2.76 -8.19 -30.38
CA ASN A 68 4.03 -8.87 -30.10
C ASN A 68 4.98 -7.99 -29.30
N LEU A 69 5.09 -6.70 -29.64
CA LEU A 69 5.98 -5.79 -28.96
C LEU A 69 5.45 -5.43 -27.57
N ALA A 70 4.14 -5.20 -27.42
CA ALA A 70 3.49 -4.94 -26.15
C ALA A 70 3.73 -6.09 -25.13
N ALA A 71 3.63 -7.33 -25.61
CA ALA A 71 3.87 -8.53 -24.81
C ALA A 71 5.32 -8.69 -24.32
N THR A 72 6.28 -7.90 -24.82
CA THR A 72 7.69 -7.98 -24.34
C THR A 72 7.95 -7.17 -23.07
N LEU A 73 7.07 -6.20 -22.74
CA LEU A 73 7.27 -5.31 -21.60
C LEU A 73 7.09 -6.06 -20.28
N LYS A 74 8.13 -6.05 -19.43
CA LYS A 74 8.13 -6.70 -18.11
C LYS A 74 7.90 -5.72 -16.97
N GLN A 75 8.34 -4.48 -17.13
CA GLN A 75 8.31 -3.47 -16.08
C GLN A 75 7.83 -2.14 -16.67
N LEU A 76 6.88 -1.51 -15.99
CA LEU A 76 6.38 -0.18 -16.34
C LEU A 76 6.27 0.66 -15.07
N ASP A 77 7.06 1.74 -15.01
CA ASP A 77 6.84 2.81 -14.05
C ASP A 77 6.27 4.02 -14.82
N ALA A 78 4.95 4.14 -14.78
CA ALA A 78 4.21 5.24 -15.32
C ALA A 78 3.60 6.08 -14.18
N SER A 79 4.30 6.22 -13.05
CA SER A 79 3.88 7.03 -11.91
C SER A 79 3.89 8.52 -12.25
N GLY A 80 2.92 9.28 -11.71
CA GLY A 80 2.90 10.74 -11.78
C GLY A 80 4.06 11.36 -11.00
N ALA A 81 4.54 12.51 -11.44
CA ALA A 81 5.41 13.36 -10.65
C ALA A 81 4.69 13.62 -9.31
N GLY A 82 5.41 13.51 -8.19
CA GLY A 82 4.80 13.58 -6.87
C GLY A 82 3.91 14.81 -6.75
N ALA A 83 2.66 14.61 -6.32
CA ALA A 83 1.79 15.71 -5.99
C ALA A 83 2.55 16.62 -5.02
N ARG A 84 2.82 17.87 -5.39
CA ARG A 84 3.22 18.87 -4.41
C ARG A 84 2.01 19.06 -3.52
N ARG A 85 2.13 18.62 -2.26
CA ARG A 85 1.08 18.89 -1.29
C ARG A 85 0.90 20.40 -1.21
N SER A 86 -0.31 20.87 -1.46
CA SER A 86 -0.64 22.21 -1.02
C SER A 86 -0.57 22.25 0.50
N VAL A 87 -0.26 23.41 1.04
CA VAL A 87 -0.28 23.68 2.49
C VAL A 87 -1.69 23.45 3.07
N SER A 88 -2.70 23.35 2.23
CA SER A 88 -4.11 23.08 2.56
C SER A 88 -4.47 21.58 2.65
N GLY A 89 -3.51 20.66 2.44
CA GLY A 89 -3.72 19.22 2.63
C GLY A 89 -4.51 18.49 1.52
N SER A 90 -5.06 19.22 0.55
CA SER A 90 -5.61 18.61 -0.65
C SER A 90 -4.48 18.29 -1.62
N PRO A 91 -4.47 17.12 -2.31
CA PRO A 91 -3.62 16.93 -3.46
C PRO A 91 -4.02 17.99 -4.48
N GLU A 92 -3.19 19.04 -4.62
CA GLU A 92 -3.28 19.85 -5.81
C GLU A 92 -2.79 18.97 -6.95
N TRP A 93 -3.72 18.44 -7.70
CA TRP A 93 -3.50 17.88 -9.02
C TRP A 93 -3.12 19.05 -9.94
N SER A 94 -1.90 19.59 -9.71
CA SER A 94 -1.45 20.84 -10.32
C SER A 94 -1.18 20.71 -11.81
N ASP A 95 -1.30 19.52 -12.37
CA ASP A 95 -1.08 19.28 -13.78
C ASP A 95 -2.06 18.22 -14.30
N PRO A 96 -3.21 18.65 -14.85
CA PRO A 96 -4.21 17.75 -15.45
C PRO A 96 -3.63 16.93 -16.61
N ASP A 97 -2.54 17.37 -17.25
CA ASP A 97 -1.91 16.67 -18.36
C ASP A 97 -1.14 15.41 -17.93
N HIS A 98 -1.00 15.17 -16.64
CA HIS A 98 -0.32 13.99 -16.09
C HIS A 98 -1.25 12.95 -15.46
N LEU A 99 -2.57 13.18 -15.49
CA LEU A 99 -3.55 12.20 -14.99
C LEU A 99 -3.87 11.19 -16.09
N PHE A 100 -3.97 9.93 -15.70
CA PHE A 100 -4.62 8.92 -16.54
C PHE A 100 -6.08 8.82 -16.13
N HIS A 101 -6.96 8.90 -17.10
CA HIS A 101 -8.39 8.73 -16.84
C HIS A 101 -8.89 7.34 -17.22
N ASP A 102 -8.16 6.64 -18.08
CA ASP A 102 -8.56 5.35 -18.62
C ASP A 102 -7.32 4.46 -18.84
N LEU A 103 -7.34 3.28 -18.23
CA LEU A 103 -6.27 2.28 -18.36
C LEU A 103 -6.50 1.33 -19.54
N SER A 104 -7.58 1.48 -20.31
CA SER A 104 -7.87 0.60 -21.46
C SER A 104 -6.71 0.59 -22.45
N GLY A 105 -6.29 -0.61 -22.82
CA GLY A 105 -5.08 -0.89 -23.60
C GLY A 105 -3.97 -1.55 -22.76
N ILE A 106 -3.91 -1.30 -21.45
CA ILE A 106 -2.88 -1.85 -20.57
C ILE A 106 -2.96 -3.39 -20.44
N GLN A 107 -4.16 -3.97 -20.59
CA GLN A 107 -4.37 -5.43 -20.59
C GLN A 107 -3.53 -6.16 -21.63
N ASN A 108 -3.07 -5.44 -22.66
CA ASN A 108 -2.22 -5.97 -23.73
C ASN A 108 -0.74 -6.12 -23.33
N LEU A 109 -0.36 -5.57 -22.18
CA LEU A 109 0.99 -5.74 -21.60
C LEU A 109 1.08 -7.01 -20.78
N SER A 110 0.67 -8.15 -21.34
CA SER A 110 0.40 -9.41 -20.67
C SER A 110 1.60 -10.04 -19.94
N SER A 111 2.81 -9.60 -20.26
CA SER A 111 4.04 -10.08 -19.61
C SER A 111 4.52 -9.19 -18.46
N LEU A 112 3.76 -8.14 -18.09
CA LEU A 112 4.15 -7.29 -16.96
C LEU A 112 4.24 -8.08 -15.66
N THR A 113 5.39 -7.93 -15.00
CA THR A 113 5.65 -8.41 -13.64
C THR A 113 5.68 -7.27 -12.64
N ASP A 114 6.05 -6.07 -13.08
CA ASP A 114 6.21 -4.88 -12.25
C ASP A 114 5.46 -3.70 -12.86
N LEU A 115 4.49 -3.16 -12.11
CA LEU A 115 3.69 -2.04 -12.54
C LEU A 115 3.58 -0.99 -11.44
N ALA A 116 3.95 0.25 -11.76
CA ALA A 116 3.75 1.40 -10.90
C ALA A 116 2.91 2.47 -11.61
N LEU A 117 1.77 2.80 -11.00
CA LEU A 117 0.80 3.80 -11.45
C LEU A 117 0.45 4.75 -10.30
N ARG A 118 1.45 5.12 -9.53
CA ARG A 118 1.27 5.99 -8.36
C ARG A 118 0.88 7.40 -8.80
N ASN A 119 -0.06 8.02 -8.06
CA ASN A 119 -0.43 9.42 -8.21
C ASN A 119 -0.90 9.76 -9.65
N ARG A 120 -1.85 8.99 -10.15
CA ARG A 120 -2.42 9.14 -11.52
C ARG A 120 -3.90 9.48 -11.54
N GLY A 121 -4.54 9.64 -10.35
CA GLY A 121 -5.97 9.96 -10.26
C GLY A 121 -6.89 8.80 -10.66
N LEU A 122 -6.38 7.58 -10.66
CA LEU A 122 -7.14 6.40 -11.08
C LEU A 122 -8.26 6.08 -10.10
N SER A 123 -9.44 5.80 -10.62
CA SER A 123 -10.59 5.24 -9.89
C SER A 123 -10.98 3.87 -10.40
N ASP A 124 -10.87 3.64 -11.72
CA ASP A 124 -11.15 2.35 -12.35
C ASP A 124 -9.84 1.63 -12.70
N ILE A 125 -9.68 0.42 -12.16
CA ILE A 125 -8.54 -0.47 -12.40
C ILE A 125 -8.97 -1.79 -13.05
N THR A 126 -10.19 -1.86 -13.60
CA THR A 126 -10.72 -3.05 -14.28
C THR A 126 -9.75 -3.60 -15.35
N PRO A 127 -9.06 -2.76 -16.16
CA PRO A 127 -8.12 -3.27 -17.15
C PRO A 127 -6.91 -4.03 -16.60
N LEU A 128 -6.62 -3.91 -15.29
CA LEU A 128 -5.53 -4.66 -14.65
C LEU A 128 -5.86 -6.13 -14.41
N ALA A 129 -7.14 -6.52 -14.44
CA ALA A 129 -7.59 -7.87 -14.08
C ALA A 129 -6.94 -8.99 -14.94
N GLU A 130 -6.52 -8.65 -16.17
CA GLU A 130 -5.89 -9.59 -17.10
C GLU A 130 -4.38 -9.73 -16.92
N LEU A 131 -3.75 -8.86 -16.12
CA LEU A 131 -2.30 -8.84 -15.91
C LEU A 131 -1.86 -9.87 -14.85
N THR A 132 -2.20 -11.14 -15.05
CA THR A 132 -2.04 -12.21 -14.06
C THR A 132 -0.59 -12.60 -13.77
N ASP A 133 0.37 -12.06 -14.51
CA ASP A 133 1.81 -12.25 -14.25
C ASP A 133 2.40 -11.21 -13.28
N LEU A 134 1.59 -10.22 -12.83
CA LEU A 134 2.06 -9.18 -11.91
C LEU A 134 2.54 -9.79 -10.58
N VAL A 135 3.75 -9.37 -10.19
CA VAL A 135 4.42 -9.70 -8.93
C VAL A 135 4.48 -8.46 -8.02
N ASN A 136 4.74 -7.30 -8.60
CA ASN A 136 4.83 -6.02 -7.88
C ASN A 136 3.83 -5.02 -8.49
N LEU A 137 2.93 -4.50 -7.66
CA LEU A 137 1.93 -3.52 -8.07
C LEU A 137 1.94 -2.33 -7.10
N ASN A 138 2.10 -1.11 -7.65
CA ASN A 138 2.06 0.11 -6.88
C ASN A 138 0.99 1.06 -7.42
N LEU A 139 -0.10 1.19 -6.68
CA LEU A 139 -1.26 2.04 -6.94
C LEU A 139 -1.43 3.13 -5.88
N HIS A 140 -0.35 3.47 -5.15
CA HIS A 140 -0.37 4.45 -4.07
C HIS A 140 -0.88 5.83 -4.55
N THR A 141 -1.68 6.50 -3.72
CA THR A 141 -2.22 7.85 -3.98
C THR A 141 -3.03 7.90 -5.27
N ASN A 142 -4.17 7.23 -5.28
CA ASN A 142 -5.18 7.26 -6.34
C ASN A 142 -6.59 7.42 -5.72
N TRP A 143 -7.64 7.28 -6.52
CA TRP A 143 -9.04 7.35 -6.10
C TRP A 143 -9.74 5.98 -6.17
N ILE A 144 -8.99 4.91 -6.00
CA ILE A 144 -9.49 3.54 -6.12
C ILE A 144 -10.32 3.20 -4.88
N SER A 145 -11.58 2.84 -5.08
CA SER A 145 -12.48 2.34 -4.04
C SER A 145 -12.82 0.86 -4.21
N ASP A 146 -12.73 0.34 -5.44
CA ASP A 146 -12.97 -1.06 -5.77
C ASP A 146 -11.67 -1.74 -6.23
N ILE A 147 -11.27 -2.78 -5.49
CA ILE A 147 -10.10 -3.61 -5.81
C ILE A 147 -10.48 -5.02 -6.25
N SER A 148 -11.75 -5.28 -6.54
CA SER A 148 -12.21 -6.57 -7.07
C SER A 148 -11.47 -7.03 -8.33
N PRO A 149 -10.98 -6.12 -9.23
CA PRO A 149 -10.15 -6.52 -10.36
C PRO A 149 -8.82 -7.19 -9.99
N LEU A 150 -8.32 -6.98 -8.76
CA LEU A 150 -7.06 -7.58 -8.33
C LEU A 150 -7.20 -9.05 -7.88
N ARG A 151 -8.43 -9.55 -7.70
CA ARG A 151 -8.72 -10.88 -7.10
C ARG A 151 -7.92 -12.02 -7.76
N ASN A 152 -7.72 -11.97 -9.06
CA ASN A 152 -7.05 -13.04 -9.82
C ASN A 152 -5.54 -12.84 -9.98
N LEU A 153 -4.97 -11.75 -9.45
CA LEU A 153 -3.54 -11.47 -9.53
C LEU A 153 -2.77 -12.26 -8.46
N THR A 154 -2.97 -13.56 -8.43
CA THR A 154 -2.50 -14.46 -7.36
C THR A 154 -0.97 -14.59 -7.26
N LYS A 155 -0.22 -14.08 -8.24
CA LYS A 155 1.26 -14.01 -8.20
C LYS A 155 1.79 -12.78 -7.48
N LEU A 156 0.91 -11.86 -7.03
CA LEU A 156 1.34 -10.64 -6.35
C LEU A 156 2.08 -10.98 -5.04
N VAL A 157 3.30 -10.45 -4.96
CA VAL A 157 4.17 -10.52 -3.78
C VAL A 157 4.20 -9.18 -3.05
N ARG A 158 4.11 -8.06 -3.80
CA ARG A 158 4.09 -6.71 -3.23
C ARG A 158 2.92 -5.92 -3.78
N LEU A 159 2.06 -5.46 -2.88
CA LEU A 159 0.97 -4.54 -3.20
C LEU A 159 1.10 -3.27 -2.35
N ARG A 160 1.21 -2.12 -3.01
CA ARG A 160 1.13 -0.80 -2.39
C ARG A 160 -0.10 -0.09 -2.94
N ILE A 161 -1.10 0.08 -2.10
CA ILE A 161 -2.39 0.70 -2.46
C ILE A 161 -2.82 1.73 -1.41
N ALA A 162 -1.86 2.24 -0.66
CA ALA A 162 -2.07 3.25 0.35
C ALA A 162 -2.63 4.56 -0.26
N GLU A 163 -3.30 5.36 0.56
CA GLU A 163 -3.91 6.63 0.16
C GLU A 163 -4.93 6.47 -0.99
N ASN A 164 -5.80 5.47 -0.85
CA ASN A 164 -6.97 5.25 -1.66
C ASN A 164 -8.23 5.17 -0.76
N PRO A 165 -9.44 5.50 -1.26
CA PRO A 165 -10.67 5.47 -0.47
C PRO A 165 -11.25 4.04 -0.35
N LEU A 166 -10.43 3.07 0.07
CA LEU A 166 -10.85 1.68 0.23
C LEU A 166 -11.73 1.51 1.47
N THR A 167 -12.74 0.65 1.36
CA THR A 167 -13.58 0.18 2.46
C THR A 167 -13.71 -1.33 2.49
N ASP A 168 -13.64 -1.96 1.32
CA ASP A 168 -13.72 -3.40 1.11
C ASP A 168 -12.38 -3.92 0.57
N ILE A 169 -11.88 -5.01 1.19
CA ILE A 169 -10.63 -5.64 0.82
C ILE A 169 -10.78 -7.15 0.59
N ASP A 170 -11.99 -7.63 0.35
CA ASP A 170 -12.29 -9.06 0.14
C ASP A 170 -11.44 -9.69 -0.96
N ALA A 171 -11.13 -8.91 -2.01
CA ALA A 171 -10.29 -9.37 -3.11
C ALA A 171 -8.88 -9.79 -2.67
N LEU A 172 -8.37 -9.27 -1.54
CA LEU A 172 -7.04 -9.61 -1.03
C LEU A 172 -6.97 -11.05 -0.50
N SER A 173 -8.11 -11.66 -0.11
CA SER A 173 -8.14 -13.00 0.47
C SER A 173 -7.58 -14.10 -0.43
N GLU A 174 -7.52 -13.86 -1.74
CA GLU A 174 -6.99 -14.79 -2.73
C GLU A 174 -5.50 -14.57 -3.04
N LEU A 175 -4.91 -13.45 -2.58
CA LEU A 175 -3.54 -13.06 -2.90
C LEU A 175 -2.53 -13.65 -1.91
N THR A 176 -2.55 -14.97 -1.74
CA THR A 176 -1.81 -15.70 -0.69
C THR A 176 -0.27 -15.68 -0.85
N GLU A 177 0.24 -15.18 -1.97
CA GLU A 177 1.68 -14.97 -2.18
C GLU A 177 2.18 -13.63 -1.63
N LEU A 178 1.29 -12.74 -1.16
CA LEU A 178 1.67 -11.43 -0.64
C LEU A 178 2.63 -11.55 0.55
N ARG A 179 3.74 -10.81 0.43
CA ARG A 179 4.74 -10.60 1.47
C ARG A 179 4.79 -9.17 1.99
N VAL A 180 4.42 -8.21 1.13
CA VAL A 180 4.38 -6.79 1.50
C VAL A 180 3.01 -6.24 1.11
N LEU A 181 2.27 -5.74 2.09
CA LEU A 181 1.00 -5.04 1.89
C LEU A 181 1.05 -3.69 2.59
N ARG A 182 0.88 -2.62 1.82
CA ARG A 182 0.78 -1.25 2.34
C ARG A 182 -0.50 -0.61 1.84
N MET A 183 -1.46 -0.44 2.74
CA MET A 183 -2.79 0.12 2.46
C MET A 183 -3.19 1.17 3.51
N HIS A 184 -2.21 1.79 4.13
CA HIS A 184 -2.42 2.85 5.10
C HIS A 184 -3.05 4.09 4.46
N ARG A 185 -3.71 4.87 5.29
CA ARG A 185 -4.20 6.20 4.92
C ARG A 185 -3.23 7.26 5.42
N HIS A 186 -3.32 8.44 4.82
CA HIS A 186 -2.48 9.54 5.24
C HIS A 186 -2.95 10.08 6.59
N GLY A 187 -2.14 9.86 7.62
CA GLY A 187 -2.20 10.61 8.86
C GLY A 187 -0.90 11.37 8.99
N ASP A 188 -0.94 12.69 8.89
CA ASP A 188 0.25 13.50 9.11
C ASP A 188 0.69 13.38 10.57
N PHE A 189 1.64 12.47 10.84
CA PHE A 189 2.39 12.46 12.10
C PHE A 189 3.38 13.62 12.16
N ILE A 190 2.92 14.85 11.83
CA ILE A 190 3.76 16.01 11.85
C ILE A 190 3.78 16.59 13.26
N GLY A 191 4.95 16.58 13.89
CA GLY A 191 5.25 17.45 15.01
C GLY A 191 4.77 17.03 16.39
N GLY A 192 4.56 15.73 16.66
CA GLY A 192 4.30 15.25 18.02
C GLY A 192 2.87 15.47 18.53
N GLN A 193 1.93 15.68 17.65
CA GLN A 193 0.50 15.77 17.98
C GLN A 193 -0.17 14.38 17.93
N ASN A 194 -1.30 14.23 18.67
CA ASN A 194 -2.06 12.99 18.69
C ASN A 194 -2.50 12.61 17.26
N PRO A 195 -2.14 11.44 16.74
CA PRO A 195 -2.48 11.03 15.37
C PRO A 195 -4.00 11.01 15.11
N ARG A 196 -4.83 10.80 16.14
CA ARG A 196 -6.30 10.88 16.02
C ARG A 196 -6.83 12.30 15.89
N SER A 197 -6.10 13.32 16.38
CA SER A 197 -6.56 14.72 16.30
C SER A 197 -6.45 15.30 14.90
N HIS A 198 -5.73 14.66 13.98
CA HIS A 198 -5.48 15.14 12.63
C HIS A 198 -6.42 14.52 11.57
N MET A 199 -7.33 13.63 11.96
CA MET A 199 -8.37 13.11 11.07
C MET A 199 -9.30 14.19 10.49
N GLY A 200 -9.19 15.44 10.96
CA GLY A 200 -9.96 16.59 10.48
C GLY A 200 -9.19 17.70 9.81
N ALA A 201 -7.83 17.69 9.82
CA ALA A 201 -7.03 18.84 9.40
C ALA A 201 -6.66 18.89 7.92
N THR A 202 -6.74 17.76 7.19
CA THR A 202 -6.27 17.68 5.80
C THR A 202 -7.36 17.88 4.74
N GLY A 203 -8.62 18.17 5.13
CA GLY A 203 -9.71 18.44 4.17
C GLY A 203 -10.11 17.27 3.25
N LEU A 204 -9.34 16.19 3.21
CA LEU A 204 -9.68 14.94 2.57
C LEU A 204 -10.25 13.99 3.62
N LEU A 205 -11.48 14.25 4.01
CA LEU A 205 -12.30 13.32 4.76
C LEU A 205 -12.65 12.15 3.84
N PHE A 206 -11.74 11.19 3.71
CA PHE A 206 -12.20 9.85 3.38
C PHE A 206 -12.97 9.37 4.62
N THR A 207 -14.27 9.54 4.61
CA THR A 207 -15.17 9.09 5.69
C THR A 207 -15.22 7.56 5.78
N ASN A 208 -14.65 6.88 4.81
CA ASN A 208 -14.70 5.42 4.63
C ASN A 208 -13.32 4.84 4.96
N ALA A 209 -13.23 4.07 6.03
CA ALA A 209 -12.03 3.35 6.44
C ALA A 209 -12.24 1.84 6.29
N VAL A 210 -11.16 1.09 6.14
CA VAL A 210 -11.21 -0.37 6.28
C VAL A 210 -11.36 -0.71 7.75
N THR A 211 -12.49 -1.29 8.12
CA THR A 211 -12.77 -1.75 9.49
C THR A 211 -12.62 -3.26 9.62
N ASP A 212 -12.98 -3.99 8.58
CA ASP A 212 -12.86 -5.45 8.52
C ASP A 212 -11.57 -5.87 7.80
N ILE A 213 -10.67 -6.50 8.57
CA ILE A 213 -9.43 -7.09 8.06
C ILE A 213 -9.49 -8.62 8.00
N GLY A 214 -10.67 -9.23 8.10
CA GLY A 214 -10.90 -10.68 7.95
C GLY A 214 -10.22 -11.28 6.71
N PRO A 215 -10.27 -10.61 5.54
CA PRO A 215 -9.62 -11.10 4.33
C PRO A 215 -8.09 -11.30 4.45
N LEU A 216 -7.42 -10.64 5.41
CA LEU A 216 -5.97 -10.78 5.61
C LEU A 216 -5.59 -12.10 6.32
N ALA A 217 -6.53 -12.80 6.97
CA ALA A 217 -6.24 -13.99 7.77
C ALA A 217 -5.56 -15.13 6.98
N LYS A 218 -5.77 -15.18 5.67
CA LYS A 218 -5.15 -16.19 4.79
C LYS A 218 -3.74 -15.83 4.31
N LEU A 219 -3.29 -14.58 4.51
CA LEU A 219 -2.04 -14.05 3.95
C LEU A 219 -0.83 -14.40 4.83
N THR A 220 -0.64 -15.67 5.15
CA THR A 220 0.36 -16.16 6.12
C THR A 220 1.81 -15.94 5.69
N LYS A 221 2.06 -15.54 4.44
CA LYS A 221 3.38 -15.17 3.92
C LYS A 221 3.74 -13.70 4.14
N LEU A 222 2.83 -12.89 4.71
CA LEU A 222 3.11 -11.49 4.98
C LEU A 222 4.30 -11.32 5.93
N VAL A 223 5.20 -10.42 5.52
CA VAL A 223 6.43 -10.04 6.25
C VAL A 223 6.37 -8.57 6.66
N ASP A 224 5.82 -7.69 5.81
CA ASP A 224 5.64 -6.25 6.06
C ASP A 224 4.16 -5.91 5.82
N LEU A 225 3.46 -5.54 6.90
CA LEU A 225 2.07 -5.09 6.86
C LEU A 225 1.96 -3.69 7.43
N ASN A 226 1.45 -2.76 6.61
CA ASN A 226 1.17 -1.39 7.05
C ASN A 226 -0.30 -1.05 6.77
N ILE A 227 -1.09 -0.96 7.85
CA ILE A 227 -2.53 -0.65 7.86
C ILE A 227 -2.84 0.43 8.91
N HIS A 228 -1.94 1.40 9.07
CA HIS A 228 -2.19 2.50 10.00
C HIS A 228 -3.29 3.45 9.50
N THR A 229 -3.89 4.21 10.42
CA THR A 229 -4.91 5.22 10.13
C THR A 229 -6.12 4.63 9.38
N GLN A 230 -6.56 3.47 9.81
CA GLN A 230 -7.84 2.85 9.50
C GLN A 230 -8.77 3.00 10.72
N ASP A 231 -9.83 2.26 10.78
CA ASP A 231 -10.70 2.22 11.97
C ASP A 231 -10.85 0.76 12.45
N ILE A 232 -9.70 0.09 12.58
CA ILE A 232 -9.64 -1.33 12.93
C ILE A 232 -9.81 -1.46 14.45
N SER A 233 -10.76 -2.27 14.87
CA SER A 233 -11.00 -2.60 16.29
C SER A 233 -10.70 -4.07 16.63
N ASP A 234 -10.74 -4.98 15.66
CA ASP A 234 -10.47 -6.40 15.83
C ASP A 234 -9.19 -6.82 15.10
N LEU A 235 -8.20 -7.27 15.87
CA LEU A 235 -6.92 -7.79 15.36
C LEU A 235 -6.91 -9.33 15.22
N THR A 236 -8.01 -10.03 15.52
CA THR A 236 -8.09 -11.50 15.44
C THR A 236 -7.59 -12.08 14.12
N PRO A 237 -7.87 -11.44 12.94
CA PRO A 237 -7.38 -11.94 11.65
C PRO A 237 -5.85 -11.97 11.52
N LEU A 238 -5.11 -11.20 12.34
CA LEU A 238 -3.65 -11.18 12.30
C LEU A 238 -3.00 -12.32 13.07
N SER A 239 -3.74 -13.06 13.91
CA SER A 239 -3.18 -14.04 14.85
C SER A 239 -2.39 -15.18 14.19
N GLY A 240 -2.71 -15.51 12.92
CA GLY A 240 -2.01 -16.54 12.13
C GLY A 240 -0.83 -16.05 11.30
N LEU A 241 -0.55 -14.74 11.27
CA LEU A 241 0.46 -14.15 10.39
C LEU A 241 1.87 -14.20 11.00
N THR A 242 2.31 -15.38 11.38
CA THR A 242 3.55 -15.62 12.15
C THR A 242 4.84 -15.27 11.38
N SER A 243 4.76 -15.03 10.08
CA SER A 243 5.89 -14.57 9.25
C SER A 243 6.15 -13.05 9.35
N LEU A 244 5.27 -12.27 10.02
CA LEU A 244 5.41 -10.82 10.12
C LEU A 244 6.68 -10.43 10.86
N ILE A 245 7.46 -9.56 10.23
CA ILE A 245 8.66 -8.91 10.78
C ILE A 245 8.35 -7.44 11.09
N GLU A 246 7.60 -6.77 10.23
CA GLU A 246 7.21 -5.37 10.38
C GLU A 246 5.68 -5.25 10.38
N LEU A 247 5.13 -4.68 11.46
CA LEU A 247 3.70 -4.44 11.61
C LEU A 247 3.43 -3.01 12.07
N ARG A 248 2.70 -2.24 11.25
CA ARG A 248 2.30 -0.87 11.55
C ARG A 248 0.80 -0.77 11.68
N LEU A 249 0.35 -0.47 12.90
CA LEU A 249 -1.05 -0.40 13.30
C LEU A 249 -1.42 0.95 13.94
N ALA A 250 -0.61 2.00 13.73
CA ALA A 250 -0.84 3.28 14.38
C ALA A 250 -2.21 3.90 14.01
N ALA A 251 -2.78 4.66 14.94
CA ALA A 251 -4.04 5.40 14.74
C ALA A 251 -5.20 4.50 14.28
N ASN A 252 -5.44 3.43 14.99
CA ASN A 252 -6.60 2.56 14.89
C ASN A 252 -7.44 2.62 16.19
N SER A 253 -8.42 1.71 16.35
CA SER A 253 -9.41 1.75 17.45
C SER A 253 -9.40 0.48 18.29
N PHE A 254 -8.36 -0.35 18.23
CA PHE A 254 -8.25 -1.58 19.03
C PHE A 254 -7.65 -1.33 20.42
N THR A 255 -8.02 -2.16 21.35
CA THR A 255 -7.48 -2.20 22.72
C THR A 255 -6.85 -3.54 23.06
N ASP A 256 -7.36 -4.64 22.45
CA ASP A 256 -6.90 -6.01 22.73
C ASP A 256 -5.73 -6.38 21.81
N LEU A 257 -4.59 -6.70 22.45
CA LEU A 257 -3.37 -7.17 21.76
C LEU A 257 -3.21 -8.70 21.81
N ALA A 258 -4.16 -9.45 22.39
CA ALA A 258 -4.07 -10.91 22.49
C ALA A 258 -3.81 -11.61 21.14
N PRO A 259 -4.38 -11.14 20.01
CA PRO A 259 -4.08 -11.72 18.69
C PRO A 259 -2.61 -11.62 18.26
N LEU A 260 -1.84 -10.68 18.81
CA LEU A 260 -0.43 -10.51 18.45
C LEU A 260 0.52 -11.43 19.21
N ARG A 261 0.04 -12.12 20.26
CA ARG A 261 0.87 -12.95 21.16
C ARG A 261 1.76 -13.97 20.44
N GLY A 262 1.26 -14.53 19.33
CA GLY A 262 1.95 -15.58 18.56
C GLY A 262 2.94 -15.08 17.50
N LEU A 263 3.05 -13.76 17.29
CA LEU A 263 3.84 -13.18 16.20
C LEU A 263 5.32 -13.05 16.56
N ALA A 264 5.93 -14.16 16.94
CA ALA A 264 7.30 -14.19 17.49
C ALA A 264 8.39 -13.70 16.53
N SER A 265 8.13 -13.61 15.23
CA SER A 265 9.07 -13.07 14.23
C SER A 265 9.13 -11.54 14.20
N LEU A 266 8.21 -10.83 14.88
CA LEU A 266 8.14 -9.37 14.87
C LEU A 266 9.42 -8.74 15.40
N GLN A 267 9.97 -7.81 14.62
CA GLN A 267 11.11 -6.96 14.96
C GLN A 267 10.71 -5.49 15.11
N TYR A 268 9.76 -5.05 14.29
CA TYR A 268 9.20 -3.70 14.34
C TYR A 268 7.70 -3.77 14.57
N LEU A 269 7.24 -3.10 15.65
CA LEU A 269 5.81 -3.01 15.97
C LEU A 269 5.46 -1.56 16.31
N GLU A 270 4.55 -0.97 15.52
CA GLU A 270 4.04 0.38 15.72
C GLU A 270 2.58 0.35 16.17
N LEU A 271 2.34 0.81 17.37
CA LEU A 271 1.04 0.83 18.06
C LEU A 271 0.63 2.26 18.48
N THR A 272 1.27 3.27 17.93
CA THR A 272 1.07 4.68 18.25
C THR A 272 -0.41 5.10 18.11
N GLY A 273 -0.93 5.86 19.10
CA GLY A 273 -2.24 6.49 18.98
C GLY A 273 -3.41 5.50 18.95
N ASN A 274 -3.35 4.47 19.76
CA ASN A 274 -4.46 3.57 20.06
C ASN A 274 -4.93 3.78 21.52
N ASP A 275 -5.85 2.96 22.00
CA ASP A 275 -6.36 3.04 23.39
C ASP A 275 -5.80 1.86 24.22
N ILE A 276 -4.50 1.57 24.09
CA ILE A 276 -3.86 0.42 24.69
C ILE A 276 -3.63 0.67 26.17
N THR A 277 -4.08 -0.26 27.00
CA THR A 277 -3.85 -0.27 28.45
C THR A 277 -3.03 -1.47 28.91
N ASP A 278 -3.13 -2.61 28.19
CA ASP A 278 -2.43 -3.86 28.50
C ASP A 278 -1.54 -4.30 27.34
N ILE A 279 -0.24 -4.43 27.64
CA ILE A 279 0.76 -4.97 26.71
C ILE A 279 1.27 -6.36 27.14
N GLY A 280 0.57 -7.02 28.07
CA GLY A 280 0.86 -8.39 28.50
C GLY A 280 1.07 -9.38 27.33
N PRO A 281 0.25 -9.33 26.26
CA PRO A 281 0.44 -10.17 25.09
C PRO A 281 1.79 -10.04 24.40
N LEU A 282 2.52 -8.92 24.56
CA LEU A 282 3.81 -8.68 23.90
C LEU A 282 4.98 -9.36 24.62
N SER A 283 4.77 -9.95 25.82
CA SER A 283 5.83 -10.58 26.63
C SER A 283 6.59 -11.71 25.90
N GLY A 284 5.95 -12.39 24.94
CA GLY A 284 6.54 -13.47 24.15
C GLY A 284 7.20 -13.03 22.85
N LEU A 285 7.18 -11.75 22.50
CA LEU A 285 7.76 -11.24 21.26
C LEU A 285 9.26 -10.98 21.44
N ILE A 286 10.03 -12.06 21.53
CA ILE A 286 11.45 -12.03 21.89
C ILE A 286 12.39 -11.46 20.81
N ASN A 287 11.90 -11.22 19.62
CA ASN A 287 12.69 -10.66 18.51
C ASN A 287 12.44 -9.16 18.29
N LEU A 288 11.61 -8.52 19.14
CA LEU A 288 11.33 -7.08 19.02
C LEU A 288 12.63 -6.27 19.17
N LYS A 289 12.86 -5.38 18.17
CA LYS A 289 13.96 -4.43 18.11
C LYS A 289 13.50 -2.98 18.23
N GLN A 290 12.29 -2.73 17.77
CA GLN A 290 11.67 -1.43 17.89
C GLN A 290 10.18 -1.57 18.19
N LEU A 291 9.75 -0.92 19.27
CA LEU A 291 8.35 -0.85 19.71
C LEU A 291 7.95 0.60 19.90
N ASP A 292 6.90 1.01 19.20
CA ASP A 292 6.34 2.36 19.32
C ASP A 292 4.97 2.32 20.00
N LEU A 293 4.92 2.81 21.23
CA LEU A 293 3.73 2.88 22.08
C LEU A 293 3.24 4.31 22.31
N ARG A 294 3.76 5.28 21.58
CA ARG A 294 3.40 6.70 21.75
C ARG A 294 1.89 6.93 21.70
N PHE A 295 1.43 7.97 22.40
CA PHE A 295 0.02 8.36 22.39
C PHE A 295 -0.96 7.25 22.80
N ASN A 296 -0.57 6.47 23.82
CA ASN A 296 -1.44 5.57 24.58
C ASN A 296 -1.49 6.06 26.04
N PRO A 297 -2.29 7.09 26.35
CA PRO A 297 -2.21 7.78 27.65
C PRO A 297 -2.65 6.92 28.83
N GLU A 298 -3.45 5.89 28.59
CA GLU A 298 -3.90 4.98 29.62
C GLU A 298 -2.89 3.84 29.94
N LEU A 299 -1.81 3.75 29.13
CA LEU A 299 -0.75 2.76 29.36
C LEU A 299 0.14 3.19 30.53
N THR A 300 0.10 2.42 31.63
CA THR A 300 0.89 2.64 32.84
C THR A 300 1.86 1.49 33.13
N ASN A 301 1.48 0.26 32.78
CA ASN A 301 2.21 -0.96 33.15
C ASN A 301 2.97 -1.51 31.93
N ILE A 302 4.30 -1.63 32.06
CA ILE A 302 5.18 -2.20 31.05
C ILE A 302 5.93 -3.44 31.55
N GLN A 303 5.40 -4.13 32.57
CA GLN A 303 6.02 -5.32 33.14
C GLN A 303 6.32 -6.39 32.07
N ALA A 304 5.46 -6.52 31.08
CA ALA A 304 5.66 -7.43 29.93
C ALA A 304 6.99 -7.18 29.19
N LEU A 305 7.46 -5.93 29.07
CA LEU A 305 8.74 -5.61 28.45
C LEU A 305 9.91 -5.83 29.42
N LEU A 306 9.68 -5.55 30.69
CA LEU A 306 10.70 -5.77 31.75
C LEU A 306 11.03 -7.26 31.88
N GLU A 307 10.04 -8.13 31.74
CA GLU A 307 10.18 -9.59 31.82
C GLU A 307 10.54 -10.25 30.49
N ASN A 308 10.33 -9.59 29.35
CA ASN A 308 10.66 -10.15 28.05
C ASN A 308 12.18 -10.30 27.90
N PRO A 309 12.71 -11.55 27.77
CA PRO A 309 14.15 -11.78 27.67
C PRO A 309 14.75 -11.30 26.34
N GLY A 310 13.93 -11.08 25.32
CA GLY A 310 14.37 -10.61 24.02
C GLY A 310 14.49 -9.09 23.93
N VAL A 311 13.92 -8.35 24.89
CA VAL A 311 13.99 -6.88 24.92
C VAL A 311 15.17 -6.47 25.79
N GLY A 312 16.14 -5.74 25.22
CA GLY A 312 17.37 -5.39 25.95
C GLY A 312 18.28 -4.42 25.19
N ALA A 313 19.58 -4.65 25.29
CA ALA A 313 20.59 -3.73 24.80
C ALA A 313 20.48 -3.45 23.28
N GLY A 314 20.34 -2.17 22.94
CA GLY A 314 20.26 -1.68 21.59
C GLY A 314 18.84 -1.62 21.02
N ASP A 315 17.84 -2.18 21.70
CA ASP A 315 16.45 -2.07 21.27
C ASP A 315 15.89 -0.68 21.56
N ILE A 316 14.84 -0.28 20.84
CA ILE A 316 14.21 1.03 20.97
C ILE A 316 12.77 0.87 21.45
N VAL A 317 12.41 1.59 22.51
CA VAL A 317 11.02 1.68 22.97
C VAL A 317 10.61 3.15 23.08
N GLU A 318 9.58 3.53 22.31
CA GLU A 318 9.00 4.86 22.30
C GLU A 318 7.82 4.91 23.28
N LEU A 319 7.91 5.76 24.30
CA LEU A 319 6.92 5.89 25.38
C LEU A 319 6.38 7.32 25.54
N ARG A 320 6.59 8.21 24.54
CA ARG A 320 6.08 9.58 24.61
C ARG A 320 4.55 9.58 24.69
N HIS A 321 3.98 10.46 25.51
CA HIS A 321 2.53 10.55 25.72
C HIS A 321 1.89 9.23 26.22
N THR A 322 2.60 8.51 27.09
CA THR A 322 2.08 7.44 27.93
C THR A 322 2.17 7.83 29.41
N ASN A 323 1.50 7.11 30.29
CA ASN A 323 1.57 7.31 31.74
C ASN A 323 2.47 6.27 32.44
N VAL A 324 3.47 5.73 31.73
CA VAL A 324 4.46 4.79 32.30
C VAL A 324 5.34 5.51 33.34
N SER A 325 5.51 4.90 34.52
CA SER A 325 6.26 5.49 35.62
C SER A 325 7.74 5.71 35.28
N CYS A 326 8.36 6.75 35.88
CA CYS A 326 9.81 6.98 35.73
C CYS A 326 10.65 5.80 36.26
N VAL A 327 10.15 5.09 37.26
CA VAL A 327 10.82 3.90 37.83
C VAL A 327 10.88 2.79 36.77
N ASP A 328 9.78 2.52 36.11
CA ASP A 328 9.74 1.46 35.07
C ASP A 328 10.51 1.84 33.82
N GLN A 329 10.48 3.14 33.43
CA GLN A 329 11.34 3.65 32.35
C GLN A 329 12.82 3.45 32.69
N ALA A 330 13.26 3.75 33.93
CA ALA A 330 14.64 3.55 34.37
C ALA A 330 15.02 2.06 34.37
N ARG A 331 14.14 1.18 34.88
CA ARG A 331 14.36 -0.29 34.86
C ARG A 331 14.54 -0.81 33.42
N LEU A 332 13.80 -0.26 32.46
CA LEU A 332 13.94 -0.63 31.04
C LEU A 332 15.28 -0.12 30.48
N GLN A 333 15.71 1.09 30.88
CA GLN A 333 17.03 1.63 30.52
C GLN A 333 18.16 0.79 31.13
N ASP A 334 18.01 0.29 32.40
CA ASP A 334 18.97 -0.58 33.07
C ASP A 334 19.15 -1.93 32.31
N LYS A 335 18.14 -2.37 31.56
CA LYS A 335 18.24 -3.49 30.60
C LYS A 335 19.02 -3.13 29.31
N GLY A 336 19.45 -1.88 29.15
CA GLY A 336 20.16 -1.39 27.98
C GLY A 336 19.24 -0.93 26.84
N VAL A 337 17.94 -0.83 27.07
CA VAL A 337 16.97 -0.36 26.07
C VAL A 337 17.10 1.14 25.89
N ASN A 338 17.07 1.61 24.63
CA ASN A 338 16.97 3.03 24.31
C ASN A 338 15.51 3.49 24.48
N VAL A 339 15.16 3.94 25.67
CA VAL A 339 13.82 4.44 25.97
C VAL A 339 13.70 5.89 25.56
N ARG A 340 12.78 6.18 24.63
CA ARG A 340 12.51 7.54 24.15
C ARG A 340 11.24 8.08 24.80
N THR A 341 11.41 9.19 25.53
CA THR A 341 10.36 9.90 26.26
C THR A 341 10.34 11.37 25.86
N GLU A 342 9.43 12.16 26.44
CA GLU A 342 9.40 13.62 26.22
C GLU A 342 10.68 14.25 26.75
N LEU A 343 11.17 15.29 26.02
CA LEU A 343 12.39 16.03 26.37
C LEU A 343 12.31 16.73 27.73
N PHE A 344 11.10 16.96 28.25
CA PHE A 344 10.82 17.66 29.52
C PHE A 344 10.02 16.78 30.51
N SER A 345 10.09 15.44 30.37
CA SER A 345 9.42 14.58 31.35
C SER A 345 10.04 14.79 32.74
N SER A 346 9.20 14.74 33.77
CA SER A 346 9.64 14.75 35.21
C SER A 346 10.71 13.68 35.50
N CYS A 347 10.83 12.69 34.60
CA CYS A 347 11.83 11.64 34.68
C CYS A 347 13.27 12.13 34.36
N ALA A 348 13.44 13.14 33.50
CA ALA A 348 14.76 13.67 33.17
C ALA A 348 15.43 14.40 34.35
N THR A 349 14.66 14.91 35.29
CA THR A 349 15.17 15.59 36.51
C THR A 349 15.61 14.63 37.60
N ALA A 350 14.98 13.44 37.68
CA ALA A 350 15.33 12.41 38.70
C ALA A 350 16.70 11.76 38.44
N ASN A 351 17.12 11.65 37.18
CA ASN A 351 18.41 11.04 36.81
C ASN A 351 19.63 11.98 36.94
N ARG A 352 19.43 13.29 37.21
CA ARG A 352 20.55 14.23 37.48
C ARG A 352 20.97 14.31 38.94
N GLN A 353 20.28 13.57 39.81
CA GLN A 353 20.55 13.56 41.26
C GLN A 353 21.14 12.23 41.77
N ARG A 354 21.57 11.35 40.90
CA ARG A 354 22.29 10.11 41.26
C ARG A 354 23.75 10.12 40.82
#